data_09f4739eee6ae566f69b119a2dd13860
#
_entry.id   09f4739eee6ae566f69b119a2dd13860
#
_cell.length_a   1.000
_cell.length_b   1.000
_cell.length_c   1.000
_cell.angle_alpha   90.00
_cell.angle_beta   90.00
_cell.angle_gamma   90.00
#
_symmetry.space_group_name_H-M   'P 1'
#
loop_
_entity.id
_entity.type
_entity.pdbx_description
1 polymer ?
#
loop_
_entity_poly.entity_id
_entity_poly.type
_entity_poly.pdbx_seq_one_letter_code
_entity_poly.pdbx_strand_id
1 'polypeptide(L)' 'MANNYDHKTLIAIWAKATAIAGHDINTLRKDVCGAWIAWRDYGNRESDDGWEVDHITPESKGGSSVFSNLRP' A
#
# COMPACT_ATOMS: atom_id res chain seq x y z
N MET A 1 -5.32 12.67 -6.83
CA MET A 1 -6.42 12.66 -5.88
C MET A 1 -6.11 11.78 -4.69
N ALA A 2 -6.21 12.32 -3.52
CA ALA A 2 -5.98 11.54 -2.33
C ALA A 2 -7.18 10.62 -2.07
N ASN A 3 -6.90 9.36 -1.83
CA ASN A 3 -7.91 8.40 -1.39
C ASN A 3 -7.87 8.38 0.13
N ASN A 4 -8.98 8.77 0.74
CA ASN A 4 -9.05 8.82 2.19
C ASN A 4 -9.50 7.47 2.72
N TYR A 5 -8.53 6.66 3.13
CA TYR A 5 -8.79 5.39 3.79
C TYR A 5 -8.63 5.63 5.29
N ASP A 6 -9.53 5.06 6.09
CA ASP A 6 -9.35 5.16 7.52
C ASP A 6 -8.16 4.32 7.96
N HIS A 7 -7.68 4.58 9.17
CA HIS A 7 -6.47 3.93 9.69
C HIS A 7 -6.60 2.41 9.72
N LYS A 8 -7.76 1.91 10.12
CA LYS A 8 -8.00 0.48 10.22
C LYS A 8 -7.95 -0.20 8.84
N THR A 9 -8.56 0.42 7.85
CA THR A 9 -8.55 -0.08 6.47
C THR A 9 -7.13 -0.04 5.91
N LEU A 10 -6.41 1.04 6.17
CA LEU A 10 -5.05 1.21 5.68
C LEU A 10 -4.11 0.16 6.27
N ILE A 11 -4.26 -0.17 7.55
CA ILE A 11 -3.49 -1.24 8.19
C ILE A 11 -3.76 -2.57 7.50
N ALA A 12 -5.03 -2.86 7.17
CA ALA A 12 -5.40 -4.10 6.51
C ALA A 12 -4.82 -4.18 5.09
N ILE A 13 -4.79 -3.05 4.37
CA ILE A 13 -4.16 -2.99 3.04
C ILE A 13 -2.66 -3.20 3.15
N TRP A 14 -2.02 -2.52 4.11
CA TRP A 14 -0.58 -2.67 4.37
C TRP A 14 -0.21 -4.13 4.62
N ALA A 15 -1.05 -4.87 5.34
CA ALA A 15 -0.80 -6.27 5.65
C ALA A 15 -0.74 -7.17 4.42
N LYS A 16 -1.20 -6.70 3.26
CA LYS A 16 -1.10 -7.45 2.00
C LYS A 16 0.31 -7.39 1.41
N ALA A 17 1.14 -6.44 1.83
CA ALA A 17 2.51 -6.33 1.35
C ALA A 17 3.37 -7.43 1.95
N THR A 18 4.48 -7.73 1.28
CA THR A 18 5.37 -8.82 1.67
C THR A 18 6.31 -8.39 2.79
N ALA A 19 6.45 -9.22 3.81
CA ALA A 19 7.40 -8.97 4.88
C ALA A 19 8.84 -9.04 4.36
N ILE A 20 9.73 -8.27 4.97
CA ILE A 20 11.16 -8.27 4.65
C ILE A 20 11.88 -8.93 5.82
N ALA A 21 12.65 -9.99 5.53
CA ALA A 21 13.39 -10.69 6.56
C ALA A 21 14.31 -9.73 7.31
N GLY A 22 14.32 -9.81 8.64
CA GLY A 22 15.15 -8.95 9.48
C GLY A 22 14.59 -7.56 9.73
N HIS A 23 13.41 -7.23 9.21
CA HIS A 23 12.78 -5.93 9.41
C HIS A 23 11.42 -6.06 10.07
N ASP A 24 11.04 -5.02 10.81
CA ASP A 24 9.75 -4.95 11.49
C ASP A 24 8.63 -4.81 10.47
N ILE A 25 7.68 -5.74 10.48
CA ILE A 25 6.54 -5.73 9.55
C ILE A 25 5.64 -4.51 9.73
N ASN A 26 5.73 -3.82 10.86
CA ASN A 26 4.97 -2.60 11.11
C ASN A 26 5.67 -1.35 10.58
N THR A 27 6.89 -1.50 10.07
CA THR A 27 7.73 -0.39 9.64
C THR A 27 8.05 -0.46 8.15
N LEU A 28 8.47 -1.62 7.66
CA LEU A 28 8.90 -1.83 6.28
C LEU A 28 8.31 -3.10 5.72
N ARG A 29 7.89 -3.03 4.44
CA ARG A 29 7.44 -4.19 3.67
C ARG A 29 7.83 -3.98 2.20
N LYS A 30 7.60 -4.98 1.37
CA LYS A 30 7.74 -4.88 -0.09
C LYS A 30 6.38 -4.88 -0.74
N ASP A 31 6.22 -4.05 -1.76
CA ASP A 31 5.01 -4.11 -2.60
C ASP A 31 5.09 -5.27 -3.59
N VAL A 32 4.08 -5.41 -4.45
CA VAL A 32 4.01 -6.51 -5.41
C VAL A 32 5.14 -6.47 -6.43
N CYS A 33 5.70 -5.30 -6.69
CA CYS A 33 6.82 -5.13 -7.62
C CYS A 33 8.17 -5.33 -6.94
N GLY A 34 8.20 -5.60 -5.64
CA GLY A 34 9.44 -5.79 -4.89
C GLY A 34 10.06 -4.50 -4.37
N ALA A 35 9.41 -3.36 -4.56
CA ALA A 35 9.90 -2.10 -4.02
C ALA A 35 9.65 -2.04 -2.52
N TRP A 36 10.65 -1.54 -1.77
CA TRP A 36 10.51 -1.35 -0.34
C TRP A 36 9.59 -0.16 -0.06
N ILE A 37 8.66 -0.34 0.85
CA ILE A 37 7.73 0.70 1.29
C ILE A 37 7.77 0.83 2.80
N ALA A 38 7.67 2.07 3.28
CA ALA A 38 7.70 2.37 4.72
C ALA A 38 6.31 2.85 5.15
N TRP A 39 5.79 2.27 6.22
CA TRP A 39 4.46 2.62 6.73
C TRP A 39 4.29 4.13 6.90
N ARG A 40 5.28 4.80 7.51
CA ARG A 40 5.20 6.25 7.81
C ARG A 40 5.23 7.12 6.56
N ASP A 41 5.67 6.58 5.42
CA ASP A 41 5.80 7.35 4.19
C ASP A 41 4.60 7.21 3.27
N TYR A 42 3.47 6.78 3.82
CA TYR A 42 2.22 6.74 3.06
C TYR A 42 1.89 8.13 2.53
N GLY A 43 1.68 8.21 1.22
CA GLY A 43 1.35 9.47 0.54
C GLY A 43 2.53 10.40 0.31
N ASN A 44 3.74 10.02 0.71
CA ASN A 44 4.93 10.85 0.53
C ASN A 44 5.66 10.46 -0.76
N ARG A 45 5.40 11.20 -1.82
CA ARG A 45 5.97 10.92 -3.14
C ARG A 45 7.45 11.30 -3.25
N GLU A 46 7.97 12.04 -2.29
CA GLU A 46 9.37 12.43 -2.27
C GLU A 46 10.27 11.42 -1.58
N SER A 47 9.68 10.46 -0.87
CA SER A 47 10.44 9.40 -0.22
C SER A 47 10.68 8.25 -1.20
N ASP A 48 11.87 7.66 -1.14
CA ASP A 48 12.17 6.44 -1.89
C ASP A 48 11.30 5.26 -1.45
N ASP A 49 10.82 5.30 -0.21
CA ASP A 49 9.99 4.26 0.38
C ASP A 49 8.52 4.70 0.50
N GLY A 50 8.15 5.75 -0.23
CA GLY A 50 6.77 6.21 -0.24
C GLY A 50 5.84 5.24 -0.94
N TRP A 51 4.58 5.21 -0.51
CA TRP A 51 3.60 4.31 -1.10
C TRP A 51 2.20 4.92 -1.04
N GLU A 52 1.32 4.37 -1.85
CA GLU A 52 -0.08 4.74 -1.88
C GLU A 52 -0.90 3.50 -2.15
N VAL A 53 -2.21 3.57 -1.88
CA VAL A 53 -3.11 2.48 -2.22
C VAL A 53 -3.35 2.48 -3.72
N ASP A 54 -3.23 1.31 -4.34
CA ASP A 54 -3.38 1.10 -5.77
C ASP A 54 -4.52 0.12 -6.03
N HIS A 55 -5.19 0.26 -7.17
CA HIS A 55 -6.23 -0.67 -7.62
C HIS A 55 -5.60 -1.75 -8.49
N ILE A 56 -5.82 -3.02 -8.15
CA ILE A 56 -5.31 -4.15 -8.93
C ILE A 56 -5.90 -4.09 -10.33
N THR A 57 -7.24 -3.94 -10.42
CA THR A 57 -7.92 -3.61 -11.67
C THR A 57 -8.19 -2.11 -11.66
N PRO A 58 -7.64 -1.35 -12.62
CA PRO A 58 -7.84 0.10 -12.66
C PRO A 58 -9.31 0.49 -12.73
N GLU A 59 -9.65 1.61 -12.11
CA GLU A 59 -11.03 2.14 -12.17
C GLU A 59 -11.47 2.39 -13.61
N SER A 60 -10.56 2.81 -14.47
CA SER A 60 -10.84 3.02 -15.90
C SER A 60 -11.25 1.75 -16.63
N LYS A 61 -10.99 0.58 -16.04
CA LYS A 61 -11.37 -0.72 -16.59
C LYS A 61 -12.41 -1.43 -15.74
N GLY A 62 -13.16 -0.65 -14.96
CA GLY A 62 -14.25 -1.19 -14.15
C GLY A 62 -13.84 -1.66 -12.76
N GLY A 63 -12.59 -1.44 -12.36
CA GLY A 63 -12.15 -1.82 -11.03
C GLY A 63 -12.82 -0.98 -9.96
N SER A 64 -13.30 -1.61 -8.89
CA SER A 64 -13.94 -0.94 -7.76
C SER A 64 -12.96 -0.75 -6.62
N SER A 65 -13.37 0.03 -5.62
CA SER A 65 -12.57 0.28 -4.41
C SER A 65 -12.88 -0.71 -3.29
N VAL A 66 -13.36 -1.92 -3.63
CA VAL A 66 -13.52 -2.97 -2.63
C VAL A 66 -12.14 -3.46 -2.18
N PHE A 67 -12.08 -3.92 -0.93
CA PHE A 67 -10.81 -4.30 -0.30
C PHE A 67 -10.00 -5.30 -1.13
N SER A 68 -10.67 -6.28 -1.75
CA SER A 68 -9.97 -7.30 -2.56
C SER A 68 -9.29 -6.73 -3.81
N ASN A 69 -9.67 -5.52 -4.24
CA ASN A 69 -9.07 -4.86 -5.41
C ASN A 69 -8.02 -3.82 -5.03
N LEU A 70 -7.70 -3.69 -3.75
CA LEU A 70 -6.74 -2.70 -3.26
C LEU A 70 -5.45 -3.37 -2.79
N ARG A 71 -4.33 -2.66 -3.00
CA ARG A 71 -3.01 -3.13 -2.55
C ARG A 71 -2.09 -1.92 -2.34
N PRO A 72 -1.03 -2.10 -1.54
CA PRO A 72 -0.01 -1.08 -1.44
C PRO A 72 0.69 -0.81 -2.76
#